data_b942070c32f04bc07dfa1322060858c4
#
_entry.id   b942070c32f04bc07dfa1322060858c4
#
_cell.length_a   1.000
_cell.length_b   1.000
_cell.length_c   1.000
_cell.angle_alpha   90.00
_cell.angle_beta   90.00
_cell.angle_gamma   90.00
#
_symmetry.space_group_name_H-M   'P 1'
#
loop_
_entity.id
_entity.type
_entity.pdbx_description
1 polymer ?
#
loop_
_entity_poly.entity_id
_entity_poly.type
_entity_poly.pdbx_seq_one_letter_code
_entity_poly.pdbx_strand_id
1 'polypeptide(L)'
;EAGIVFIGPPAAAIEAMGSKTRAREIMAEAGVPIVPGATAPAKDVDEARKQAEDAGYPVACKAAGGGGGKGFRVAMTPDDLEEAFDGAAREGEKFFSDARVYVERYLEDPRHVEVQVLADSHGNVIHLGERDCSVQRRHQKVIEEAPGPRVDAEMRERIGKIATDAAAAVGYRSAGTVEGLQVDGEYFFLEMNTRVQVEHCVTEMVTGVDIVREQVLVAAGEELSIAQEDVELRGHAIECRINAEAAHKRFAPAPGAITSYREPAGPGVRVDSGVEAGSEVTPMYDPMVAKLIVWDADRELATRRMRRALDEYEIGGLTTLIPFHKALLATEQWAKGETCRDLMEDRDWLKSTAPEVAGPAEAPEGVEVVERDYKVEVSGKLFDVKVIGEALAAGSALAAGGKKPPKRERKSGGGEGASSEALPSPLQGTVFRVAVERGAEVSEGDLICVIEAMKMENEIVAHRSGRVTALNVAEGAAVSSGDVLAVIE
;
A
#
# COMPACT_ATOMS: atom_id res chain seq x y z
N GLU A 1 0.90 34.03 5.06
CA GLU A 1 1.50 35.25 4.51
C GLU A 1 0.63 35.85 3.40
N ALA A 2 -0.04 35.04 2.58
CA ALA A 2 -0.91 35.49 1.49
C ALA A 2 -2.33 35.89 1.91
N GLY A 3 -2.69 35.77 3.19
CA GLY A 3 -4.04 36.04 3.71
C GLY A 3 -5.10 34.97 3.29
N ILE A 4 -4.65 33.83 2.74
CA ILE A 4 -5.52 32.72 2.39
C ILE A 4 -5.56 31.75 3.57
N VAL A 5 -6.78 31.32 3.95
CA VAL A 5 -6.95 30.32 5.02
C VAL A 5 -6.54 28.93 4.49
N PHE A 6 -5.63 28.30 5.22
CA PHE A 6 -5.22 26.91 4.96
C PHE A 6 -6.21 25.95 5.64
N ILE A 7 -6.83 25.04 4.87
CA ILE A 7 -7.69 23.98 5.42
C ILE A 7 -6.78 22.86 5.94
N GLY A 8 -6.46 22.91 7.21
CA GLY A 8 -5.54 21.98 7.86
C GLY A 8 -4.99 22.52 9.17
N PRO A 9 -4.04 21.78 9.79
CA PRO A 9 -3.46 22.17 11.08
C PRO A 9 -2.52 23.37 10.96
N PRO A 10 -2.19 24.03 12.09
CA PRO A 10 -1.18 25.09 12.13
C PRO A 10 0.20 24.59 11.71
N ALA A 11 0.99 25.46 11.07
CA ALA A 11 2.36 25.12 10.66
C ALA A 11 3.21 24.59 11.84
N ALA A 12 3.08 25.18 13.02
CA ALA A 12 3.80 24.73 14.22
C ALA A 12 3.47 23.27 14.61
N ALA A 13 2.22 22.84 14.46
CA ALA A 13 1.83 21.46 14.72
C ALA A 13 2.40 20.50 13.65
N ILE A 14 2.42 20.93 12.39
CA ILE A 14 3.04 20.16 11.29
C ILE A 14 4.55 20.00 11.55
N GLU A 15 5.25 21.06 11.90
CA GLU A 15 6.68 21.05 12.20
C GLU A 15 7.01 20.17 13.43
N ALA A 16 6.21 20.31 14.50
CA ALA A 16 6.41 19.55 15.74
C ALA A 16 6.25 18.04 15.51
N MET A 17 5.21 17.63 14.75
CA MET A 17 4.90 16.23 14.48
C MET A 17 5.67 15.66 13.30
N GLY A 18 6.23 16.49 12.43
CA GLY A 18 7.06 16.07 11.28
C GLY A 18 8.43 15.51 11.67
N SER A 19 8.93 15.84 12.87
CA SER A 19 10.17 15.28 13.41
C SER A 19 9.85 14.19 14.41
N LYS A 20 10.25 12.95 14.13
CA LYS A 20 9.99 11.79 15.03
C LYS A 20 10.56 11.98 16.43
N THR A 21 11.79 12.52 16.53
CA THR A 21 12.43 12.78 17.83
C THR A 21 11.69 13.87 18.58
N ARG A 22 11.34 14.97 17.89
CA ARG A 22 10.62 16.08 18.52
C ARG A 22 9.21 15.67 18.94
N ALA A 23 8.51 14.90 18.13
CA ALA A 23 7.19 14.36 18.48
C ALA A 23 7.28 13.47 19.73
N ARG A 24 8.28 12.57 19.81
CA ARG A 24 8.48 11.71 21.01
C ARG A 24 8.76 12.53 22.29
N GLU A 25 9.60 13.57 22.19
CA GLU A 25 9.86 14.45 23.33
C GLU A 25 8.58 15.13 23.83
N ILE A 26 7.82 15.76 22.93
CA ILE A 26 6.56 16.44 23.25
C ILE A 26 5.56 15.45 23.86
N MET A 27 5.42 14.26 23.27
CA MET A 27 4.50 13.23 23.76
C MET A 27 4.91 12.72 25.14
N ALA A 28 6.21 12.48 25.38
CA ALA A 28 6.70 12.08 26.70
C ALA A 28 6.47 13.17 27.77
N GLU A 29 6.71 14.45 27.43
CA GLU A 29 6.43 15.59 28.33
C GLU A 29 4.93 15.72 28.63
N ALA A 30 4.06 15.42 27.68
CA ALA A 30 2.61 15.41 27.85
C ALA A 30 2.07 14.14 28.56
N GLY A 31 2.93 13.19 28.93
CA GLY A 31 2.53 11.94 29.57
C GLY A 31 1.85 10.94 28.62
N VAL A 32 1.97 11.11 27.31
CA VAL A 32 1.48 10.19 26.29
C VAL A 32 2.41 8.98 26.24
N PRO A 33 1.91 7.74 26.35
CA PRO A 33 2.74 6.54 26.27
C PRO A 33 3.48 6.44 24.93
N ILE A 34 4.79 6.34 24.97
CA ILE A 34 5.63 6.10 23.79
C ILE A 34 6.28 4.71 23.91
N VAL A 35 6.68 4.11 22.80
CA VAL A 35 7.43 2.85 22.82
C VAL A 35 8.66 3.05 23.72
N PRO A 36 8.91 2.16 24.73
CA PRO A 36 10.06 2.27 25.60
C PRO A 36 11.37 2.37 24.82
N GLY A 37 12.22 3.33 25.16
CA GLY A 37 13.48 3.58 24.46
C GLY A 37 13.93 5.04 24.58
N ALA A 38 15.00 5.37 23.88
CA ALA A 38 15.58 6.70 23.92
C ALA A 38 14.70 7.74 23.21
N THR A 39 14.61 8.92 23.77
CA THR A 39 14.00 10.10 23.12
C THR A 39 15.00 10.89 22.28
N ALA A 40 16.30 10.71 22.55
CA ALA A 40 17.41 11.36 21.83
C ALA A 40 18.21 10.35 21.01
N PRO A 41 18.74 10.76 19.84
CA PRO A 41 19.63 9.90 19.05
C PRO A 41 20.88 9.52 19.82
N ALA A 42 21.34 8.27 19.64
CA ALA A 42 22.63 7.82 20.12
C ALA A 42 23.76 8.48 19.30
N LYS A 43 24.84 8.88 19.97
CA LYS A 43 26.00 9.51 19.32
C LYS A 43 26.87 8.49 18.58
N ASP A 44 26.91 7.27 19.12
CA ASP A 44 27.72 6.16 18.64
C ASP A 44 27.11 4.82 19.08
N VAL A 45 27.71 3.71 18.64
CA VAL A 45 27.29 2.35 18.95
C VAL A 45 27.34 2.06 20.46
N ASP A 46 28.27 2.65 21.22
CA ASP A 46 28.39 2.43 22.66
C ASP A 46 27.23 3.07 23.42
N GLU A 47 26.78 4.25 23.00
CA GLU A 47 25.58 4.90 23.55
C GLU A 47 24.33 4.13 23.11
N ALA A 48 24.25 3.66 21.85
CA ALA A 48 23.18 2.81 21.37
C ALA A 48 23.05 1.51 22.16
N ARG A 49 24.16 0.91 22.58
CA ARG A 49 24.18 -0.30 23.43
C ARG A 49 23.55 -0.04 24.80
N LYS A 50 23.87 1.09 25.43
CA LYS A 50 23.24 1.48 26.70
C LYS A 50 21.75 1.70 26.54
N GLN A 51 21.34 2.43 25.47
CA GLN A 51 19.92 2.64 25.18
C GLN A 51 19.18 1.30 24.94
N ALA A 52 19.84 0.35 24.29
CA ALA A 52 19.27 -0.98 24.02
C ALA A 52 19.14 -1.83 25.31
N GLU A 53 20.13 -1.75 26.21
CA GLU A 53 20.09 -2.42 27.51
C GLU A 53 18.94 -1.86 28.38
N ASP A 54 18.75 -0.55 28.37
CA ASP A 54 17.66 0.12 29.10
C ASP A 54 16.28 -0.21 28.53
N ALA A 55 16.15 -0.30 27.17
CA ALA A 55 14.90 -0.62 26.50
C ALA A 55 14.52 -2.10 26.59
N GLY A 56 15.54 -2.99 26.70
CA GLY A 56 15.37 -4.44 26.65
C GLY A 56 15.24 -4.99 25.24
N TYR A 57 16.06 -6.02 24.91
CA TYR A 57 16.01 -6.70 23.61
C TYR A 57 14.73 -7.54 23.44
N PRO A 58 14.24 -7.68 22.18
CA PRO A 58 14.76 -7.11 20.93
C PRO A 58 14.54 -5.60 20.83
N VAL A 59 15.44 -4.91 20.10
CA VAL A 59 15.36 -3.45 19.90
C VAL A 59 15.33 -3.07 18.41
N ALA A 60 14.74 -1.92 18.13
CA ALA A 60 14.71 -1.31 16.82
C ALA A 60 15.62 -0.08 16.78
N CYS A 61 16.53 -0.03 15.81
CA CYS A 61 17.32 1.14 15.46
C CYS A 61 16.59 1.93 14.37
N LYS A 62 16.26 3.19 14.65
CA LYS A 62 15.46 4.03 13.75
C LYS A 62 16.17 5.32 13.40
N ALA A 63 16.31 5.64 12.11
CA ALA A 63 16.80 6.94 11.68
C ALA A 63 15.82 8.06 12.08
N ALA A 64 16.32 9.18 12.59
CA ALA A 64 15.51 10.28 13.10
C ALA A 64 14.59 10.90 12.03
N GLY A 65 15.07 10.99 10.77
CA GLY A 65 14.29 11.41 9.62
C GLY A 65 13.52 10.27 8.94
N GLY A 66 13.66 9.02 9.42
CA GLY A 66 13.13 7.83 8.77
C GLY A 66 11.60 7.76 8.72
N GLY A 67 11.07 7.18 7.65
CA GLY A 67 9.63 6.97 7.44
C GLY A 67 9.36 5.86 6.44
N GLY A 68 8.15 5.26 6.47
CA GLY A 68 7.77 4.19 5.55
C GLY A 68 8.65 2.93 5.60
N GLY A 69 9.24 2.62 6.78
CA GLY A 69 10.12 1.47 6.95
C GLY A 69 11.59 1.69 6.54
N LYS A 70 11.93 2.83 5.95
CA LYS A 70 13.32 3.20 5.60
C LYS A 70 14.05 3.74 6.84
N GLY A 71 15.32 3.33 7.01
CA GLY A 71 16.10 3.66 8.21
C GLY A 71 15.62 2.91 9.46
N PHE A 72 15.01 1.74 9.28
CA PHE A 72 14.53 0.86 10.34
C PHE A 72 15.27 -0.47 10.28
N ARG A 73 15.93 -0.86 11.41
CA ARG A 73 16.62 -2.14 11.55
C ARG A 73 16.32 -2.73 12.92
N VAL A 74 16.22 -4.05 13.01
CA VAL A 74 15.98 -4.77 14.26
C VAL A 74 17.24 -5.49 14.69
N ALA A 75 17.62 -5.35 15.96
CA ALA A 75 18.60 -6.17 16.63
C ALA A 75 17.88 -7.11 17.60
N MET A 76 17.89 -8.40 17.30
CA MET A 76 17.24 -9.41 18.14
C MET A 76 18.07 -9.67 19.40
N THR A 77 19.39 -9.54 19.27
CA THR A 77 20.38 -9.80 20.33
C THR A 77 21.39 -8.64 20.39
N PRO A 78 22.18 -8.54 21.49
CA PRO A 78 23.26 -7.57 21.59
C PRO A 78 24.31 -7.66 20.45
N ASP A 79 24.51 -8.84 19.89
CA ASP A 79 25.48 -9.07 18.81
C ASP A 79 25.03 -8.47 17.47
N ASP A 80 23.71 -8.31 17.27
CA ASP A 80 23.13 -7.74 16.04
C ASP A 80 23.12 -6.21 16.05
N LEU A 81 23.37 -5.57 17.21
CA LEU A 81 23.11 -4.13 17.40
C LEU A 81 23.97 -3.24 16.52
N GLU A 82 25.25 -3.54 16.39
CA GLU A 82 26.18 -2.71 15.61
C GLU A 82 25.79 -2.67 14.13
N GLU A 83 25.49 -3.85 13.56
CA GLU A 83 25.01 -3.92 12.17
C GLU A 83 23.67 -3.20 11.96
N ALA A 84 22.74 -3.36 12.90
CA ALA A 84 21.43 -2.70 12.86
C ALA A 84 21.57 -1.17 12.96
N PHE A 85 22.41 -0.68 13.88
CA PHE A 85 22.66 0.76 14.07
C PHE A 85 23.29 1.39 12.84
N ASP A 86 24.38 0.80 12.33
CA ASP A 86 25.08 1.29 11.15
C ASP A 86 24.21 1.21 9.90
N GLY A 87 23.40 0.15 9.78
CA GLY A 87 22.45 -0.01 8.68
C GLY A 87 21.40 1.09 8.69
N ALA A 88 20.82 1.39 9.85
CA ALA A 88 19.85 2.46 10.01
C ALA A 88 20.45 3.84 9.73
N ALA A 89 21.67 4.10 10.20
CA ALA A 89 22.37 5.36 9.96
C ALA A 89 22.68 5.58 8.47
N ARG A 90 23.20 4.56 7.76
CA ARG A 90 23.44 4.64 6.32
C ARG A 90 22.19 4.92 5.51
N GLU A 91 21.09 4.28 5.86
CA GLU A 91 19.81 4.53 5.20
C GLU A 91 19.26 5.92 5.53
N GLY A 92 19.38 6.35 6.78
CA GLY A 92 19.00 7.68 7.23
C GLY A 92 19.70 8.78 6.45
N GLU A 93 21.01 8.67 6.30
CA GLU A 93 21.81 9.61 5.51
C GLU A 93 21.40 9.58 4.02
N LYS A 94 21.28 8.39 3.44
CA LYS A 94 20.98 8.22 2.02
C LYS A 94 19.63 8.79 1.62
N PHE A 95 18.57 8.57 2.43
CA PHE A 95 17.17 8.90 2.05
C PHE A 95 16.66 10.21 2.64
N PHE A 96 17.19 10.61 3.79
CA PHE A 96 16.67 11.74 4.56
C PHE A 96 17.73 12.81 4.85
N SER A 97 19.00 12.57 4.42
CA SER A 97 20.16 13.40 4.76
C SER A 97 20.29 13.60 6.29
N ASP A 98 19.97 12.53 7.05
CA ASP A 98 20.01 12.52 8.51
C ASP A 98 20.45 11.14 9.02
N ALA A 99 21.72 11.02 9.38
CA ALA A 99 22.33 9.78 9.89
C ALA A 99 22.03 9.51 11.38
N ARG A 100 21.30 10.40 12.06
CA ARG A 100 21.00 10.23 13.50
C ARG A 100 20.08 9.04 13.71
N VAL A 101 20.43 8.17 14.65
CA VAL A 101 19.68 6.96 14.99
C VAL A 101 19.34 6.97 16.47
N TYR A 102 18.10 6.62 16.80
CA TYR A 102 17.67 6.33 18.17
C TYR A 102 17.26 4.86 18.30
N VAL A 103 17.30 4.34 19.54
CA VAL A 103 17.01 2.95 19.85
C VAL A 103 15.75 2.89 20.70
N GLU A 104 14.85 1.98 20.35
CA GLU A 104 13.65 1.70 21.13
C GLU A 104 13.36 0.20 21.15
N ARG A 105 12.54 -0.24 22.10
CA ARG A 105 12.08 -1.63 22.17
C ARG A 105 11.41 -2.04 20.85
N TYR A 106 11.76 -3.19 20.32
CA TYR A 106 11.04 -3.78 19.20
C TYR A 106 9.80 -4.52 19.74
N LEU A 107 8.64 -4.17 19.19
CA LEU A 107 7.38 -4.82 19.50
C LEU A 107 7.13 -5.94 18.50
N GLU A 108 6.98 -7.17 18.97
CA GLU A 108 6.71 -8.32 18.11
C GLU A 108 5.21 -8.35 17.73
N ASP A 109 4.93 -8.46 16.44
CA ASP A 109 3.59 -8.49 15.84
C ASP A 109 2.57 -7.52 16.46
N PRO A 110 2.90 -6.22 16.62
CA PRO A 110 1.97 -5.25 17.17
C PRO A 110 0.84 -4.99 16.18
N ARG A 111 -0.34 -4.69 16.71
CA ARG A 111 -1.43 -4.14 15.92
C ARG A 111 -1.16 -2.68 15.63
N HIS A 112 -1.48 -2.26 14.42
CA HIS A 112 -1.49 -0.84 14.06
C HIS A 112 -2.89 -0.28 14.31
N VAL A 113 -3.05 0.37 15.43
CA VAL A 113 -4.32 1.01 15.83
C VAL A 113 -4.13 2.51 15.84
N GLU A 114 -5.02 3.22 15.21
CA GLU A 114 -4.96 4.68 15.08
C GLU A 114 -6.27 5.33 15.51
N VAL A 115 -6.20 6.56 15.99
CA VAL A 115 -7.34 7.30 16.48
C VAL A 115 -7.55 8.57 15.66
N GLN A 116 -8.76 8.73 15.10
CA GLN A 116 -9.15 9.94 14.40
C GLN A 116 -9.42 11.07 15.39
N VAL A 117 -8.75 12.21 15.22
CA VAL A 117 -9.02 13.41 16.02
C VAL A 117 -9.58 14.51 15.12
N LEU A 118 -10.43 15.35 15.74
CA LEU A 118 -10.90 16.61 15.20
C LEU A 118 -10.67 17.69 16.26
N ALA A 119 -10.19 18.86 15.83
CA ALA A 119 -10.00 20.01 16.73
C ALA A 119 -10.33 21.31 16.03
N ASP A 120 -10.89 22.26 16.75
CA ASP A 120 -11.22 23.61 16.26
C ASP A 120 -10.27 24.69 16.79
N SER A 121 -10.57 25.95 16.49
CA SER A 121 -9.83 27.11 16.98
C SER A 121 -10.36 27.65 18.31
N HIS A 122 -11.40 27.03 18.87
CA HIS A 122 -12.09 27.45 20.10
C HIS A 122 -11.65 26.66 21.33
N GLY A 123 -10.82 25.63 21.11
CA GLY A 123 -10.26 24.77 22.16
C GLY A 123 -10.94 23.42 22.28
N ASN A 124 -11.88 23.10 21.41
CA ASN A 124 -12.50 21.79 21.38
C ASN A 124 -11.57 20.79 20.65
N VAL A 125 -11.29 19.67 21.31
CA VAL A 125 -10.52 18.55 20.79
C VAL A 125 -11.27 17.27 21.10
N ILE A 126 -11.69 16.55 20.07
CA ILE A 126 -12.45 15.30 20.21
C ILE A 126 -11.79 14.17 19.42
N HIS A 127 -12.12 12.94 19.77
CA HIS A 127 -11.79 11.77 18.98
C HIS A 127 -13.06 11.09 18.42
N LEU A 128 -12.94 10.49 17.24
CA LEU A 128 -14.03 9.79 16.57
C LEU A 128 -13.86 8.26 16.64
N GLY A 129 -13.17 7.76 17.67
CA GLY A 129 -12.84 6.35 17.79
C GLY A 129 -11.62 5.93 16.99
N GLU A 130 -11.34 4.63 17.05
CA GLU A 130 -10.16 4.02 16.45
C GLU A 130 -10.49 3.31 15.13
N ARG A 131 -9.41 3.13 14.35
CA ARG A 131 -9.32 2.22 13.22
C ARG A 131 -8.23 1.19 13.47
N ASP A 132 -8.45 -0.03 13.03
CA ASP A 132 -7.40 -1.04 12.94
C ASP A 132 -6.90 -1.11 11.50
N CYS A 133 -5.62 -0.87 11.34
CA CYS A 133 -4.92 -0.85 10.06
C CYS A 133 -3.79 -1.88 10.03
N SER A 134 -3.94 -3.01 10.74
CA SER A 134 -2.89 -4.03 10.90
C SER A 134 -2.63 -4.83 9.63
N VAL A 135 -3.61 -4.93 8.72
CA VAL A 135 -3.42 -5.61 7.43
C VAL A 135 -2.62 -4.73 6.50
N GLN A 136 -1.30 -4.93 6.53
CA GLN A 136 -0.32 -4.10 5.82
C GLN A 136 0.66 -4.95 5.05
N ARG A 137 1.11 -4.44 3.91
CA ARG A 137 2.28 -4.95 3.20
C ARG A 137 3.41 -3.94 3.30
N ARG A 138 4.54 -4.32 3.91
CA ARG A 138 5.72 -3.43 4.06
C ARG A 138 5.35 -2.02 4.54
N HIS A 139 4.52 -1.94 5.59
CA HIS A 139 3.99 -0.70 6.17
C HIS A 139 2.99 0.08 5.29
N GLN A 140 2.52 -0.50 4.19
CA GLN A 140 1.40 0.04 3.41
C GLN A 140 0.11 -0.64 3.84
N LYS A 141 -0.85 0.15 4.31
CA LYS A 141 -2.20 -0.31 4.67
C LYS A 141 -2.91 -0.85 3.42
N VAL A 142 -3.61 -1.97 3.55
CA VAL A 142 -4.29 -2.66 2.45
C VAL A 142 -5.76 -2.87 2.76
N ILE A 143 -6.08 -3.19 4.02
CA ILE A 143 -7.45 -3.26 4.56
C ILE A 143 -7.45 -2.53 5.89
N GLU A 144 -8.47 -1.70 6.10
CA GLU A 144 -8.72 -0.96 7.32
C GLU A 144 -10.13 -1.25 7.84
N GLU A 145 -10.32 -1.26 9.15
CA GLU A 145 -11.63 -1.49 9.77
C GLU A 145 -11.86 -0.61 11.01
N ALA A 146 -13.10 -0.28 11.26
CA ALA A 146 -13.55 0.43 12.44
C ALA A 146 -14.90 -0.14 12.94
N PRO A 147 -15.05 -0.35 14.26
CA PRO A 147 -14.05 -0.31 15.33
C PRO A 147 -12.98 -1.41 15.18
N GLY A 148 -11.85 -1.27 15.87
CA GLY A 148 -10.80 -2.29 15.91
C GLY A 148 -11.29 -3.60 16.54
N PRO A 149 -11.05 -4.79 15.92
CA PRO A 149 -11.60 -6.07 16.38
C PRO A 149 -11.02 -6.55 17.72
N ARG A 150 -9.95 -5.93 18.20
CA ARG A 150 -9.28 -6.24 19.48
C ARG A 150 -9.24 -5.04 20.42
N VAL A 151 -10.11 -4.05 20.20
CA VAL A 151 -10.25 -2.86 21.04
C VAL A 151 -11.61 -2.92 21.73
N ASP A 152 -11.61 -3.15 23.02
CA ASP A 152 -12.83 -3.07 23.85
C ASP A 152 -13.15 -1.62 24.24
N ALA A 153 -14.24 -1.42 24.97
CA ALA A 153 -14.70 -0.08 25.35
C ALA A 153 -13.71 0.65 26.27
N GLU A 154 -13.07 -0.05 27.21
CA GLU A 154 -12.10 0.53 28.14
C GLU A 154 -10.83 0.97 27.41
N MET A 155 -10.32 0.11 26.52
CA MET A 155 -9.17 0.45 25.68
C MET A 155 -9.50 1.63 24.78
N ARG A 156 -10.69 1.67 24.15
CA ARG A 156 -11.12 2.76 23.27
C ARG A 156 -11.15 4.10 24.00
N GLU A 157 -11.70 4.14 25.20
CA GLU A 157 -11.69 5.36 26.03
C GLU A 157 -10.26 5.80 26.36
N ARG A 158 -9.40 4.86 26.74
CA ARG A 158 -7.99 5.12 27.06
C ARG A 158 -7.22 5.68 25.87
N ILE A 159 -7.30 5.02 24.70
CA ILE A 159 -6.56 5.47 23.50
C ILE A 159 -7.16 6.74 22.91
N GLY A 160 -8.48 6.94 23.03
CA GLY A 160 -9.15 8.18 22.65
C GLY A 160 -8.61 9.36 23.47
N LYS A 161 -8.49 9.20 24.81
CA LYS A 161 -7.89 10.21 25.68
C LYS A 161 -6.42 10.47 25.31
N ILE A 162 -5.62 9.43 25.07
CA ILE A 162 -4.23 9.57 24.63
C ILE A 162 -4.17 10.43 23.35
N ALA A 163 -5.04 10.17 22.39
CA ALA A 163 -5.06 10.90 21.12
C ALA A 163 -5.48 12.37 21.27
N THR A 164 -6.48 12.65 22.10
CA THR A 164 -6.89 14.04 22.38
C THR A 164 -5.82 14.80 23.16
N ASP A 165 -5.15 14.17 24.15
CA ASP A 165 -4.04 14.76 24.88
C ASP A 165 -2.86 15.07 23.95
N ALA A 166 -2.53 14.14 23.02
CA ALA A 166 -1.50 14.34 22.01
C ALA A 166 -1.80 15.52 21.08
N ALA A 167 -3.04 15.63 20.60
CA ALA A 167 -3.47 16.74 19.75
C ALA A 167 -3.45 18.08 20.51
N ALA A 168 -3.92 18.11 21.75
CA ALA A 168 -3.92 19.30 22.60
C ALA A 168 -2.50 19.80 22.90
N ALA A 169 -1.54 18.87 23.14
CA ALA A 169 -0.15 19.21 23.44
C ALA A 169 0.55 20.03 22.35
N VAL A 170 0.09 19.92 21.10
CA VAL A 170 0.65 20.65 19.96
C VAL A 170 -0.27 21.75 19.42
N GLY A 171 -1.35 22.08 20.14
CA GLY A 171 -2.32 23.07 19.70
C GLY A 171 -2.94 22.74 18.34
N TYR A 172 -3.29 21.46 18.16
CA TYR A 172 -3.79 20.94 16.87
C TYR A 172 -5.11 21.58 16.49
N ARG A 173 -5.34 21.71 15.18
CA ARG A 173 -6.62 22.11 14.58
C ARG A 173 -6.87 21.29 13.31
N SER A 174 -8.16 21.18 12.93
CA SER A 174 -8.62 20.38 11.77
C SER A 174 -8.58 18.88 12.05
N ALA A 175 -8.68 18.05 11.00
CA ALA A 175 -8.60 16.61 11.10
C ALA A 175 -7.15 16.13 11.20
N GLY A 176 -6.89 15.19 12.10
CA GLY A 176 -5.62 14.50 12.23
C GLY A 176 -5.81 13.09 12.75
N THR A 177 -4.75 12.31 12.71
CA THR A 177 -4.77 10.93 13.19
C THR A 177 -3.56 10.66 14.07
N VAL A 178 -3.81 10.13 15.25
CA VAL A 178 -2.76 9.64 16.16
C VAL A 178 -2.60 8.14 15.89
N GLU A 179 -1.47 7.76 15.34
CA GLU A 179 -1.13 6.35 15.08
C GLU A 179 -0.40 5.76 16.28
N GLY A 180 -0.71 4.52 16.60
CA GLY A 180 -0.07 3.79 17.68
C GLY A 180 0.05 2.30 17.42
N LEU A 181 0.86 1.69 18.27
CA LEU A 181 1.08 0.25 18.29
C LEU A 181 0.43 -0.35 19.54
N GLN A 182 -0.46 -1.32 19.33
CA GLN A 182 -1.10 -2.07 20.40
C GLN A 182 -0.48 -3.47 20.50
N VAL A 183 0.00 -3.82 21.68
CA VAL A 183 0.53 -5.15 22.00
C VAL A 183 0.26 -5.45 23.47
N ASP A 184 -0.17 -6.68 23.79
CA ASP A 184 -0.38 -7.18 25.15
C ASP A 184 -1.26 -6.26 26.06
N GLY A 185 -2.27 -5.62 25.46
CA GLY A 185 -3.14 -4.67 26.18
C GLY A 185 -2.55 -3.28 26.41
N GLU A 186 -1.32 -3.03 25.97
CA GLU A 186 -0.68 -1.71 25.99
C GLU A 186 -0.86 -1.01 24.63
N TYR A 187 -0.85 0.33 24.67
CA TYR A 187 -0.89 1.18 23.47
C TYR A 187 0.21 2.22 23.56
N PHE A 188 1.01 2.31 22.50
CA PHE A 188 2.13 3.22 22.41
C PHE A 188 1.97 4.15 21.22
N PHE A 189 2.12 5.45 21.44
CA PHE A 189 2.18 6.43 20.37
C PHE A 189 3.33 6.13 19.40
N LEU A 190 3.01 6.14 18.10
CA LEU A 190 3.96 5.96 17.02
C LEU A 190 4.27 7.29 16.31
N GLU A 191 3.25 7.92 15.77
CA GLU A 191 3.34 9.22 15.07
C GLU A 191 1.95 9.89 15.00
N MET A 192 1.93 11.16 14.59
CA MET A 192 0.70 11.86 14.27
C MET A 192 0.69 12.31 12.81
N ASN A 193 -0.29 11.88 12.07
CA ASN A 193 -0.53 12.36 10.72
C ASN A 193 -1.35 13.66 10.78
N THR A 194 -0.72 14.74 10.34
CA THR A 194 -1.27 16.10 10.41
C THR A 194 -2.11 16.44 9.17
N ARG A 195 -2.97 15.50 8.77
CA ARG A 195 -3.83 15.56 7.58
C ARG A 195 -4.97 14.55 7.69
N VAL A 196 -5.95 14.65 6.81
CA VAL A 196 -6.89 13.56 6.57
C VAL A 196 -6.16 12.37 5.94
N GLN A 197 -6.53 11.16 6.32
CA GLN A 197 -5.96 9.92 5.78
C GLN A 197 -6.91 9.25 4.78
N VAL A 198 -6.40 8.30 4.00
CA VAL A 198 -7.17 7.52 3.02
C VAL A 198 -8.36 6.83 3.69
N GLU A 199 -8.10 6.23 4.84
CA GLU A 199 -8.98 5.36 5.62
C GLU A 199 -9.98 6.12 6.54
N HIS A 200 -10.09 7.45 6.42
CA HIS A 200 -11.08 8.22 7.19
C HIS A 200 -12.52 7.73 6.96
N CYS A 201 -12.77 7.13 5.82
CA CYS A 201 -14.10 6.70 5.40
C CYS A 201 -14.72 5.65 6.32
N VAL A 202 -13.92 4.72 6.91
CA VAL A 202 -14.49 3.74 7.85
C VAL A 202 -14.98 4.42 9.14
N THR A 203 -14.27 5.47 9.59
CA THR A 203 -14.71 6.29 10.72
C THR A 203 -16.00 7.04 10.40
N GLU A 204 -16.09 7.66 9.22
CA GLU A 204 -17.32 8.33 8.76
C GLU A 204 -18.52 7.38 8.72
N MET A 205 -18.30 6.15 8.25
CA MET A 205 -19.38 5.15 8.15
C MET A 205 -19.91 4.68 9.50
N VAL A 206 -19.05 4.60 10.53
CA VAL A 206 -19.48 4.15 11.86
C VAL A 206 -19.98 5.28 12.76
N THR A 207 -19.54 6.54 12.51
CA THR A 207 -19.94 7.70 13.33
C THR A 207 -21.02 8.55 12.69
N GLY A 208 -21.11 8.54 11.37
CA GLY A 208 -21.97 9.46 10.61
C GLY A 208 -21.42 10.89 10.52
N VAL A 209 -20.18 11.13 10.96
CA VAL A 209 -19.51 12.45 10.90
C VAL A 209 -18.78 12.60 9.57
N ASP A 210 -19.07 13.63 8.81
CA ASP A 210 -18.36 14.02 7.60
C ASP A 210 -17.10 14.80 7.98
N ILE A 211 -15.96 14.09 8.02
CA ILE A 211 -14.67 14.63 8.49
C ILE A 211 -14.18 15.75 7.57
N VAL A 212 -14.35 15.60 6.26
CA VAL A 212 -13.92 16.61 5.29
C VAL A 212 -14.76 17.89 5.42
N ARG A 213 -16.06 17.76 5.66
CA ARG A 213 -16.92 18.89 5.96
C ARG A 213 -16.48 19.62 7.22
N GLU A 214 -16.17 18.89 8.30
CA GLU A 214 -15.65 19.48 9.54
C GLU A 214 -14.34 20.27 9.31
N GLN A 215 -13.43 19.74 8.47
CA GLN A 215 -12.21 20.49 8.10
C GLN A 215 -12.52 21.86 7.48
N VAL A 216 -13.53 21.92 6.62
CA VAL A 216 -13.95 23.16 5.95
C VAL A 216 -14.59 24.12 6.95
N LEU A 217 -15.46 23.63 7.84
CA LEU A 217 -16.12 24.43 8.87
C LEU A 217 -15.11 25.04 9.86
N VAL A 218 -14.19 24.22 10.35
CA VAL A 218 -13.10 24.67 11.25
C VAL A 218 -12.22 25.73 10.56
N ALA A 219 -11.91 25.55 9.28
CA ALA A 219 -11.14 26.54 8.52
C ALA A 219 -11.92 27.84 8.30
N ALA A 220 -13.26 27.77 8.22
CA ALA A 220 -14.13 28.93 8.17
C ALA A 220 -14.23 29.69 9.52
N GLY A 221 -13.70 29.10 10.62
CA GLY A 221 -13.70 29.66 11.96
C GLY A 221 -14.87 29.18 12.83
N GLU A 222 -15.62 28.20 12.38
CA GLU A 222 -16.72 27.60 13.14
C GLU A 222 -16.19 26.65 14.23
N GLU A 223 -16.98 26.46 15.28
CA GLU A 223 -16.78 25.38 16.23
C GLU A 223 -17.09 24.01 15.59
N LEU A 224 -16.56 22.92 16.16
CA LEU A 224 -16.94 21.57 15.74
C LEU A 224 -18.46 21.40 15.84
N SER A 225 -19.07 20.77 14.83
CA SER A 225 -20.51 20.55 14.77
C SER A 225 -21.01 19.45 15.71
N ILE A 226 -20.11 18.73 16.38
CA ILE A 226 -20.38 17.60 17.25
C ILE A 226 -19.51 17.70 18.52
N ALA A 227 -20.07 17.37 19.68
CA ALA A 227 -19.34 17.25 20.93
C ALA A 227 -18.88 15.81 21.18
N GLN A 228 -17.90 15.61 22.06
CA GLN A 228 -17.35 14.26 22.35
C GLN A 228 -18.45 13.29 22.85
N GLU A 229 -19.35 13.76 23.68
CA GLU A 229 -20.43 12.96 24.24
C GLU A 229 -21.48 12.49 23.22
N ASP A 230 -21.51 13.12 22.05
CA ASP A 230 -22.44 12.77 20.96
C ASP A 230 -21.81 11.78 19.95
N VAL A 231 -20.52 11.49 20.09
CA VAL A 231 -19.81 10.54 19.22
C VAL A 231 -20.21 9.12 19.57
N GLU A 232 -20.95 8.47 18.68
CA GLU A 232 -21.33 7.07 18.80
C GLU A 232 -20.75 6.23 17.67
N LEU A 233 -20.13 5.10 18.01
CA LEU A 233 -19.71 4.10 17.02
C LEU A 233 -20.84 3.09 16.80
N ARG A 234 -21.40 3.06 15.58
CA ARG A 234 -22.53 2.21 15.22
C ARG A 234 -22.13 1.19 14.17
N GLY A 235 -22.32 -0.10 14.48
CA GLY A 235 -21.99 -1.18 13.57
C GLY A 235 -20.49 -1.35 13.35
N HIS A 236 -20.13 -1.78 12.14
CA HIS A 236 -18.74 -2.04 11.75
C HIS A 236 -18.52 -1.69 10.28
N ALA A 237 -17.43 -0.99 9.98
CA ALA A 237 -17.05 -0.65 8.63
C ALA A 237 -15.71 -1.27 8.26
N ILE A 238 -15.56 -1.67 7.00
CA ILE A 238 -14.33 -2.22 6.43
C ILE A 238 -14.04 -1.45 5.13
N GLU A 239 -12.81 -1.04 4.95
CA GLU A 239 -12.28 -0.47 3.71
C GLU A 239 -11.28 -1.44 3.07
N CYS A 240 -11.40 -1.67 1.76
CA CYS A 240 -10.40 -2.36 0.95
C CYS A 240 -9.83 -1.37 -0.09
N ARG A 241 -8.52 -1.21 -0.10
CA ARG A 241 -7.84 -0.40 -1.13
C ARG A 241 -7.78 -1.16 -2.43
N ILE A 242 -8.47 -0.67 -3.44
CA ILE A 242 -8.47 -1.28 -4.78
C ILE A 242 -7.28 -0.70 -5.56
N ASN A 243 -6.13 -1.33 -5.40
CA ASN A 243 -4.89 -0.92 -6.06
C ASN A 243 -4.68 -1.70 -7.36
N ALA A 244 -4.08 -1.03 -8.36
CA ALA A 244 -3.58 -1.65 -9.59
C ALA A 244 -2.27 -2.41 -9.31
N GLU A 245 -2.39 -3.56 -8.65
CA GLU A 245 -1.29 -4.41 -8.19
C GLU A 245 -1.64 -5.89 -8.36
N ALA A 246 -0.63 -6.72 -8.60
CA ALA A 246 -0.74 -8.15 -8.71
C ALA A 246 -0.22 -8.84 -7.44
N ALA A 247 -1.10 -9.15 -6.47
CA ALA A 247 -0.70 -9.79 -5.21
C ALA A 247 0.00 -11.13 -5.45
N HIS A 248 -0.48 -11.96 -6.38
CA HIS A 248 0.11 -13.24 -6.78
C HIS A 248 1.54 -13.11 -7.37
N LYS A 249 1.94 -11.89 -7.76
CA LYS A 249 3.30 -11.53 -8.20
C LYS A 249 4.00 -10.65 -7.14
N ARG A 250 3.74 -10.90 -5.86
CA ARG A 250 4.33 -10.16 -4.73
C ARG A 250 3.96 -8.68 -4.74
N PHE A 251 2.70 -8.37 -5.08
CA PHE A 251 2.17 -7.01 -5.22
C PHE A 251 2.91 -6.16 -6.26
N ALA A 252 3.34 -6.79 -7.35
CA ALA A 252 3.95 -6.04 -8.44
C ALA A 252 2.94 -5.01 -9.00
N PRO A 253 3.39 -3.77 -9.25
CA PRO A 253 2.54 -2.75 -9.88
C PRO A 253 2.00 -3.24 -11.22
N ALA A 254 0.75 -2.93 -11.49
CA ALA A 254 0.03 -3.31 -12.71
C ALA A 254 -0.62 -2.09 -13.38
N PRO A 255 0.17 -1.06 -13.77
CA PRO A 255 -0.36 0.13 -14.44
C PRO A 255 -0.98 -0.24 -15.78
N GLY A 256 -1.93 0.56 -16.25
CA GLY A 256 -2.59 0.31 -17.54
C GLY A 256 -3.88 1.10 -17.71
N ALA A 257 -4.50 0.91 -18.88
CA ALA A 257 -5.78 1.52 -19.20
C ALA A 257 -6.95 0.69 -18.63
N ILE A 258 -7.93 1.37 -18.05
CA ILE A 258 -9.17 0.79 -17.57
C ILE A 258 -10.14 0.67 -18.76
N THR A 259 -10.41 -0.54 -19.20
CA THR A 259 -11.28 -0.79 -20.38
C THR A 259 -12.75 -0.90 -20.02
N SER A 260 -13.06 -1.37 -18.81
CA SER A 260 -14.41 -1.40 -18.24
C SER A 260 -14.37 -1.10 -16.75
N TYR A 261 -15.41 -0.45 -16.24
CA TYR A 261 -15.51 -0.06 -14.84
C TYR A 261 -16.96 -0.10 -14.39
N ARG A 262 -17.26 -0.92 -13.37
CA ARG A 262 -18.60 -1.01 -12.77
C ARG A 262 -18.46 -1.18 -11.27
N GLU A 263 -18.89 -0.19 -10.53
CA GLU A 263 -18.87 -0.19 -9.07
C GLU A 263 -19.98 -1.08 -8.47
N PRO A 264 -19.72 -1.73 -7.33
CA PRO A 264 -20.76 -2.38 -6.54
C PRO A 264 -21.68 -1.32 -5.91
N ALA A 265 -22.93 -1.70 -5.64
CA ALA A 265 -23.89 -0.79 -5.06
C ALA A 265 -24.77 -1.47 -4.00
N GLY A 266 -25.67 -0.69 -3.39
CA GLY A 266 -26.66 -1.14 -2.42
C GLY A 266 -26.42 -0.59 -1.01
N PRO A 267 -27.34 -0.90 -0.06
CA PRO A 267 -27.24 -0.40 1.31
C PRO A 267 -25.91 -0.75 1.97
N GLY A 268 -25.28 0.24 2.62
CA GLY A 268 -24.01 0.07 3.31
C GLY A 268 -22.79 -0.21 2.40
N VAL A 269 -22.85 0.18 1.12
CA VAL A 269 -21.74 0.13 0.17
C VAL A 269 -21.43 1.56 -0.27
N ARG A 270 -20.16 1.95 -0.17
CA ARG A 270 -19.61 3.23 -0.63
C ARG A 270 -18.37 2.95 -1.47
N VAL A 271 -18.24 3.63 -2.59
CA VAL A 271 -17.02 3.63 -3.42
C VAL A 271 -16.54 5.06 -3.55
N ASP A 272 -15.31 5.32 -3.14
CA ASP A 272 -14.63 6.57 -3.41
C ASP A 272 -13.62 6.31 -4.54
N SER A 273 -13.99 6.69 -5.75
CA SER A 273 -13.23 6.44 -6.98
C SER A 273 -12.62 7.71 -7.53
N GLY A 274 -11.42 7.58 -8.09
CA GLY A 274 -10.75 8.63 -8.87
C GLY A 274 -10.69 8.33 -10.36
N VAL A 275 -11.35 7.26 -10.82
CA VAL A 275 -11.25 6.75 -12.20
C VAL A 275 -12.61 6.33 -12.76
N GLU A 276 -12.66 6.19 -14.09
CA GLU A 276 -13.79 5.65 -14.84
C GLU A 276 -13.28 4.81 -16.02
N ALA A 277 -14.18 4.19 -16.76
CA ALA A 277 -13.79 3.48 -18.00
C ALA A 277 -13.12 4.47 -18.98
N GLY A 278 -11.95 4.12 -19.51
CA GLY A 278 -11.10 4.98 -20.33
C GLY A 278 -10.00 5.73 -19.57
N SER A 279 -10.03 5.73 -18.23
CA SER A 279 -8.93 6.28 -17.42
C SER A 279 -7.68 5.41 -17.53
N GLU A 280 -6.51 5.99 -17.24
CA GLU A 280 -5.22 5.30 -17.21
C GLU A 280 -4.60 5.40 -15.82
N VAL A 281 -4.22 4.26 -15.25
CA VAL A 281 -3.39 4.20 -14.04
C VAL A 281 -1.93 4.24 -14.47
N THR A 282 -1.26 5.34 -14.18
CA THR A 282 0.13 5.56 -14.60
C THR A 282 1.11 5.12 -13.50
N PRO A 283 2.35 4.74 -13.84
CA PRO A 283 3.39 4.42 -12.84
C PRO A 283 3.95 5.64 -12.09
N MET A 284 3.48 6.84 -12.41
CA MET A 284 3.98 8.11 -11.84
C MET A 284 3.41 8.43 -10.46
N TYR A 285 2.26 7.85 -10.11
CA TYR A 285 1.51 8.09 -8.87
C TYR A 285 1.27 6.80 -8.10
N ASP A 286 0.54 6.86 -7.00
CA ASP A 286 0.13 5.69 -6.23
C ASP A 286 -0.78 4.77 -7.07
N PRO A 287 -0.76 3.45 -6.86
CA PRO A 287 -1.51 2.48 -7.66
C PRO A 287 -3.02 2.47 -7.36
N MET A 288 -3.50 3.33 -6.47
CA MET A 288 -4.87 3.32 -6.00
C MET A 288 -5.85 3.70 -7.12
N VAL A 289 -6.76 2.78 -7.43
CA VAL A 289 -7.87 2.96 -8.36
C VAL A 289 -9.07 3.54 -7.64
N ALA A 290 -9.42 2.94 -6.51
CA ALA A 290 -10.56 3.33 -5.69
C ALA A 290 -10.40 2.79 -4.26
N LYS A 291 -11.27 3.27 -3.37
CA LYS A 291 -11.53 2.68 -2.06
C LYS A 291 -12.92 2.09 -2.08
N LEU A 292 -13.03 0.82 -1.70
CA LEU A 292 -14.31 0.16 -1.47
C LEU A 292 -14.55 0.10 0.03
N ILE A 293 -15.59 0.75 0.50
CA ILE A 293 -15.97 0.80 1.91
C ILE A 293 -17.34 0.14 2.07
N VAL A 294 -17.48 -0.72 3.07
CA VAL A 294 -18.78 -1.27 3.45
C VAL A 294 -19.04 -1.02 4.92
N TRP A 295 -20.33 -0.99 5.27
CA TRP A 295 -20.81 -0.90 6.64
C TRP A 295 -21.93 -1.91 6.87
N ASP A 296 -21.95 -2.54 8.05
CA ASP A 296 -23.05 -3.37 8.52
C ASP A 296 -23.18 -3.32 10.07
N ALA A 297 -24.17 -4.02 10.61
CA ALA A 297 -24.46 -4.01 12.04
C ALA A 297 -23.34 -4.60 12.92
N ASP A 298 -22.53 -5.52 12.36
CA ASP A 298 -21.38 -6.12 13.03
C ASP A 298 -20.28 -6.51 12.02
N ARG A 299 -19.12 -6.93 12.52
CA ARG A 299 -17.92 -7.27 11.73
C ARG A 299 -18.16 -8.45 10.78
N GLU A 300 -18.90 -9.47 11.21
CA GLU A 300 -19.19 -10.65 10.37
C GLU A 300 -20.09 -10.26 9.20
N LEU A 301 -21.14 -9.49 9.47
CA LEU A 301 -22.05 -8.97 8.45
C LEU A 301 -21.33 -8.03 7.48
N ALA A 302 -20.47 -7.13 8.00
CA ALA A 302 -19.64 -6.25 7.18
C ALA A 302 -18.69 -7.05 6.29
N THR A 303 -18.02 -8.09 6.83
CA THR A 303 -17.15 -8.99 6.05
C THR A 303 -17.93 -9.69 4.92
N ARG A 304 -19.12 -10.21 5.20
CA ARG A 304 -19.99 -10.83 4.18
C ARG A 304 -20.40 -9.84 3.09
N ARG A 305 -20.74 -8.61 3.49
CA ARG A 305 -21.08 -7.52 2.56
C ARG A 305 -19.90 -7.12 1.71
N MET A 306 -18.69 -6.99 2.30
CA MET A 306 -17.46 -6.68 1.55
C MET A 306 -17.17 -7.75 0.49
N ARG A 307 -17.28 -9.03 0.85
CA ARG A 307 -17.07 -10.13 -0.10
C ARG A 307 -18.06 -10.06 -1.27
N ARG A 308 -19.37 -9.80 -0.99
CA ARG A 308 -20.35 -9.59 -2.04
C ARG A 308 -20.01 -8.39 -2.92
N ALA A 309 -19.64 -7.26 -2.32
CA ALA A 309 -19.30 -6.06 -3.06
C ALA A 309 -18.05 -6.27 -3.97
N LEU A 310 -17.04 -7.00 -3.47
CA LEU A 310 -15.87 -7.40 -4.27
C LEU A 310 -16.21 -8.37 -5.41
N ASP A 311 -17.27 -9.22 -5.26
CA ASP A 311 -17.76 -10.08 -6.34
C ASP A 311 -18.47 -9.30 -7.44
N GLU A 312 -19.12 -8.18 -7.09
CA GLU A 312 -19.83 -7.30 -8.01
C GLU A 312 -18.94 -6.25 -8.68
N TYR A 313 -17.73 -6.01 -8.15
CA TYR A 313 -16.83 -4.97 -8.64
C TYR A 313 -16.11 -5.44 -9.92
N GLU A 314 -16.39 -4.80 -11.04
CA GLU A 314 -15.77 -5.11 -12.33
C GLU A 314 -14.82 -4.01 -12.78
N ILE A 315 -13.53 -4.36 -12.90
CA ILE A 315 -12.48 -3.49 -13.43
C ILE A 315 -11.72 -4.27 -14.48
N GLY A 316 -11.86 -3.88 -15.74
CA GLY A 316 -11.16 -4.50 -16.87
C GLY A 316 -9.95 -3.71 -17.33
N GLY A 317 -9.02 -4.39 -17.98
CA GLY A 317 -7.84 -3.80 -18.61
C GLY A 317 -6.57 -3.84 -17.76
N LEU A 318 -6.68 -3.97 -16.43
CA LEU A 318 -5.54 -4.07 -15.52
C LEU A 318 -5.79 -5.10 -14.40
N THR A 319 -4.73 -5.48 -13.70
CA THR A 319 -4.82 -6.37 -12.53
C THR A 319 -4.99 -5.53 -11.26
N THR A 320 -5.93 -5.93 -10.39
CA THR A 320 -6.18 -5.27 -9.11
C THR A 320 -6.04 -6.23 -7.94
N LEU A 321 -6.08 -5.68 -6.71
CA LEU A 321 -6.08 -6.45 -5.46
C LEU A 321 -7.43 -7.12 -5.14
N ILE A 322 -8.47 -6.99 -5.97
CA ILE A 322 -9.80 -7.60 -5.71
C ILE A 322 -9.67 -9.11 -5.39
N PRO A 323 -8.97 -9.96 -6.18
CA PRO A 323 -8.84 -11.39 -5.86
C PRO A 323 -8.14 -11.64 -4.52
N PHE A 324 -7.12 -10.85 -4.20
CA PHE A 324 -6.41 -10.91 -2.93
C PHE A 324 -7.35 -10.59 -1.75
N HIS A 325 -8.11 -9.51 -1.82
CA HIS A 325 -9.07 -9.14 -0.78
C HIS A 325 -10.11 -10.24 -0.54
N LYS A 326 -10.65 -10.82 -1.61
CA LYS A 326 -11.61 -11.94 -1.53
C LYS A 326 -11.00 -13.15 -0.81
N ALA A 327 -9.76 -13.50 -1.13
CA ALA A 327 -9.05 -14.61 -0.50
C ALA A 327 -8.76 -14.34 0.98
N LEU A 328 -8.25 -13.15 1.34
CA LEU A 328 -7.91 -12.79 2.70
C LEU A 328 -9.15 -12.74 3.61
N LEU A 329 -10.23 -12.10 3.17
CA LEU A 329 -11.49 -12.01 3.91
C LEU A 329 -12.20 -13.36 4.11
N ALA A 330 -11.75 -14.41 3.42
CA ALA A 330 -12.24 -15.77 3.58
C ALA A 330 -11.42 -16.61 4.59
N THR A 331 -10.30 -16.09 5.08
CA THR A 331 -9.42 -16.81 6.00
C THR A 331 -9.94 -16.86 7.43
N GLU A 332 -9.52 -17.89 8.16
CA GLU A 332 -9.81 -17.99 9.59
C GLU A 332 -9.09 -16.91 10.41
N GLN A 333 -7.89 -16.51 10.00
CA GLN A 333 -7.12 -15.43 10.62
C GLN A 333 -7.88 -14.11 10.58
N TRP A 334 -8.42 -13.72 9.41
CA TRP A 334 -9.29 -12.56 9.32
C TRP A 334 -10.50 -12.69 10.23
N ALA A 335 -11.20 -13.83 10.21
CA ALA A 335 -12.38 -14.05 11.05
C ALA A 335 -12.07 -13.90 12.54
N LYS A 336 -10.88 -14.32 12.99
CA LYS A 336 -10.40 -14.16 14.37
C LYS A 336 -9.91 -12.74 14.69
N GLY A 337 -9.84 -11.84 13.72
CA GLY A 337 -9.29 -10.50 13.88
C GLY A 337 -7.78 -10.52 14.15
N GLU A 338 -7.03 -11.39 13.49
CA GLU A 338 -5.56 -11.42 13.52
C GLU A 338 -4.96 -10.39 12.54
N THR A 339 -3.67 -10.10 12.66
CA THR A 339 -2.98 -9.11 11.81
C THR A 339 -2.80 -9.58 10.36
N CYS A 340 -2.92 -10.88 10.11
CA CYS A 340 -2.73 -11.54 8.81
C CYS A 340 -1.34 -11.27 8.19
N ARG A 341 -0.35 -10.90 8.99
CA ARG A 341 1.00 -10.54 8.50
C ARG A 341 1.71 -11.69 7.81
N ASP A 342 1.63 -12.88 8.36
CA ASP A 342 2.21 -14.10 7.81
C ASP A 342 1.64 -14.43 6.42
N LEU A 343 0.34 -14.22 6.17
CA LEU A 343 -0.28 -14.37 4.85
C LEU A 343 0.29 -13.37 3.83
N MET A 344 0.61 -12.16 4.28
CA MET A 344 1.19 -11.11 3.41
C MET A 344 2.62 -11.47 2.95
N GLU A 345 3.29 -12.35 3.66
CA GLU A 345 4.66 -12.80 3.40
C GLU A 345 4.71 -14.19 2.76
N ASP A 346 3.63 -14.99 2.88
CA ASP A 346 3.54 -16.35 2.32
C ASP A 346 3.41 -16.30 0.79
N ARG A 347 4.50 -16.68 0.13
CA ARG A 347 4.58 -16.66 -1.35
C ARG A 347 3.61 -17.64 -2.02
N ASP A 348 3.37 -18.79 -1.40
CA ASP A 348 2.54 -19.83 -2.01
C ASP A 348 1.07 -19.48 -1.82
N TRP A 349 0.70 -18.96 -0.67
CA TRP A 349 -0.64 -18.41 -0.45
C TRP A 349 -0.91 -17.22 -1.40
N LEU A 350 0.01 -16.29 -1.55
CA LEU A 350 -0.14 -15.15 -2.48
C LEU A 350 -0.32 -15.63 -3.92
N LYS A 351 0.40 -16.66 -4.39
CA LYS A 351 0.19 -17.25 -5.72
C LYS A 351 -1.22 -17.80 -5.91
N SER A 352 -1.83 -18.35 -4.85
CA SER A 352 -3.21 -18.85 -4.89
C SER A 352 -4.25 -17.75 -5.09
N THR A 353 -3.90 -16.49 -4.83
CA THR A 353 -4.79 -15.33 -5.05
C THR A 353 -4.78 -14.84 -6.51
N ALA A 354 -4.13 -15.56 -7.44
CA ALA A 354 -4.17 -15.20 -8.85
C ALA A 354 -5.63 -15.15 -9.34
N PRO A 355 -5.99 -14.16 -10.18
CA PRO A 355 -7.33 -14.12 -10.75
C PRO A 355 -7.59 -15.42 -11.51
N GLU A 356 -8.78 -15.97 -11.33
CA GLU A 356 -9.22 -17.09 -12.18
C GLU A 356 -9.17 -16.64 -13.64
N VAL A 357 -8.32 -17.29 -14.43
CA VAL A 357 -8.39 -17.13 -15.87
C VAL A 357 -9.69 -17.79 -16.27
N ALA A 358 -10.69 -17.00 -16.63
CA ALA A 358 -11.91 -17.54 -17.19
C ALA A 358 -11.49 -18.45 -18.37
N GLY A 359 -11.66 -19.75 -18.20
CA GLY A 359 -11.49 -20.69 -19.29
C GLY A 359 -12.37 -20.23 -20.47
N PRO A 360 -12.08 -20.62 -21.70
CA PRO A 360 -12.97 -20.32 -22.80
C PRO A 360 -14.38 -20.75 -22.39
N ALA A 361 -15.32 -19.79 -22.49
CA ALA A 361 -16.72 -20.05 -22.14
C ALA A 361 -17.15 -21.36 -22.80
N GLU A 362 -17.62 -22.34 -22.02
CA GLU A 362 -18.19 -23.56 -22.59
C GLU A 362 -19.30 -23.13 -23.53
N ALA A 363 -19.17 -23.52 -24.80
CA ALA A 363 -20.18 -23.25 -25.80
C ALA A 363 -21.50 -23.87 -25.33
N PRO A 364 -22.64 -23.18 -25.47
CA PRO A 364 -23.94 -23.75 -25.11
C PRO A 364 -24.14 -25.08 -25.85
N GLU A 365 -24.64 -26.10 -25.16
CA GLU A 365 -24.90 -27.44 -25.73
C GLU A 365 -25.78 -27.32 -26.97
N GLY A 366 -25.26 -27.80 -28.13
CA GLY A 366 -25.97 -27.84 -29.39
C GLY A 366 -25.55 -26.82 -30.45
N VAL A 367 -24.55 -26.00 -30.19
CA VAL A 367 -24.00 -25.08 -31.19
C VAL A 367 -22.76 -25.69 -31.82
N GLU A 368 -22.74 -25.78 -33.18
CA GLU A 368 -21.55 -26.21 -33.92
C GLU A 368 -20.45 -25.16 -33.80
N VAL A 369 -19.43 -25.49 -32.99
CA VAL A 369 -18.30 -24.58 -32.72
C VAL A 369 -17.25 -24.77 -33.82
N VAL A 370 -16.89 -23.70 -34.50
CA VAL A 370 -15.85 -23.68 -35.52
C VAL A 370 -14.60 -23.02 -34.96
N GLU A 371 -13.48 -23.72 -35.02
CA GLU A 371 -12.15 -23.16 -34.71
C GLU A 371 -11.55 -22.55 -36.00
N ARG A 372 -11.02 -21.32 -35.87
CA ARG A 372 -10.28 -20.63 -36.92
C ARG A 372 -9.00 -20.04 -36.39
N ASP A 373 -7.89 -20.35 -37.07
CA ASP A 373 -6.59 -19.77 -36.74
C ASP A 373 -6.36 -18.51 -37.58
N TYR A 374 -6.02 -17.42 -36.88
CA TYR A 374 -5.69 -16.13 -37.47
C TYR A 374 -4.29 -15.72 -37.08
N LYS A 375 -3.58 -15.06 -37.98
CA LYS A 375 -2.37 -14.30 -37.66
C LYS A 375 -2.75 -12.83 -37.55
N VAL A 376 -2.72 -12.31 -36.35
CA VAL A 376 -3.09 -10.93 -36.04
C VAL A 376 -1.83 -10.13 -35.74
N GLU A 377 -1.61 -9.05 -36.49
CA GLU A 377 -0.51 -8.13 -36.26
C GLU A 377 -1.00 -6.95 -35.45
N VAL A 378 -0.41 -6.75 -34.26
CA VAL A 378 -0.68 -5.62 -33.37
C VAL A 378 0.63 -4.87 -33.12
N SER A 379 0.69 -3.62 -33.50
CA SER A 379 1.89 -2.77 -33.31
C SER A 379 3.19 -3.39 -33.83
N GLY A 380 3.12 -4.08 -34.98
CA GLY A 380 4.27 -4.72 -35.62
C GLY A 380 4.65 -6.09 -35.04
N LYS A 381 3.93 -6.60 -34.04
CA LYS A 381 4.08 -7.99 -33.54
C LYS A 381 2.99 -8.88 -34.09
N LEU A 382 3.38 -10.06 -34.54
CA LEU A 382 2.48 -11.07 -35.10
C LEU A 382 2.10 -12.05 -33.98
N PHE A 383 0.79 -12.26 -33.82
CA PHE A 383 0.22 -13.21 -32.87
C PHE A 383 -0.53 -14.30 -33.61
N ASP A 384 -0.35 -15.54 -33.21
CA ASP A 384 -1.22 -16.63 -33.64
C ASP A 384 -2.43 -16.65 -32.68
N VAL A 385 -3.60 -16.29 -33.22
CA VAL A 385 -4.86 -16.18 -32.48
C VAL A 385 -5.81 -17.27 -32.97
N LYS A 386 -6.22 -18.14 -32.05
CA LYS A 386 -7.27 -19.11 -32.27
C LYS A 386 -8.61 -18.52 -31.87
N VAL A 387 -9.53 -18.37 -32.79
CA VAL A 387 -10.90 -17.92 -32.54
C VAL A 387 -11.82 -19.11 -32.53
N ILE A 388 -12.49 -19.33 -31.42
CA ILE A 388 -13.46 -20.39 -31.20
C ILE A 388 -14.82 -19.74 -31.06
N GLY A 389 -15.78 -20.07 -31.90
CA GLY A 389 -17.11 -19.43 -31.86
C GLY A 389 -18.12 -20.15 -32.73
N GLU A 390 -19.36 -19.65 -32.72
CA GLU A 390 -20.45 -20.19 -33.55
C GLU A 390 -20.12 -20.10 -35.03
N ALA A 391 -20.51 -21.13 -35.81
CA ALA A 391 -20.45 -21.05 -37.24
C ALA A 391 -21.36 -19.92 -37.75
N LEU A 392 -20.78 -18.79 -38.17
CA LEU A 392 -21.56 -17.74 -38.81
C LEU A 392 -22.21 -18.34 -40.07
N ALA A 393 -23.55 -18.34 -40.12
CA ALA A 393 -24.29 -18.76 -41.26
C ALA A 393 -23.77 -18.02 -42.52
N ALA A 394 -23.39 -18.77 -43.54
CA ALA A 394 -22.90 -18.24 -44.80
C ALA A 394 -24.01 -17.45 -45.51
N GLY A 395 -24.07 -16.15 -45.28
CA GLY A 395 -25.08 -15.30 -45.92
C GLY A 395 -24.76 -13.84 -45.71
N SER A 396 -23.78 -13.32 -46.42
CA SER A 396 -23.66 -11.97 -46.97
C SER A 396 -22.19 -11.64 -47.28
N ALA A 397 -21.66 -12.29 -48.36
CA ALA A 397 -20.42 -11.82 -48.98
C ALA A 397 -20.78 -10.59 -49.82
N LEU A 398 -20.62 -9.39 -49.28
CA LEU A 398 -20.49 -8.18 -50.06
C LEU A 398 -19.11 -8.20 -50.73
N ALA A 399 -19.10 -8.50 -52.02
CA ALA A 399 -17.93 -8.39 -52.88
C ALA A 399 -17.51 -6.92 -52.99
N ALA A 400 -16.43 -6.56 -52.29
CA ALA A 400 -15.71 -5.32 -52.54
C ALA A 400 -14.42 -5.67 -53.32
N GLY A 401 -14.48 -5.50 -54.62
CA GLY A 401 -13.30 -5.48 -55.49
C GLY A 401 -12.42 -4.26 -55.16
N GLY A 402 -11.32 -4.48 -54.48
CA GLY A 402 -10.31 -3.45 -54.17
C GLY A 402 -8.98 -3.84 -54.81
N LYS A 403 -8.46 -3.01 -55.70
CA LYS A 403 -7.16 -3.13 -56.37
C LYS A 403 -6.03 -3.24 -55.35
N LYS A 404 -5.10 -4.17 -55.56
CA LYS A 404 -3.87 -4.32 -54.79
C LYS A 404 -3.03 -3.01 -54.83
N PRO A 405 -2.63 -2.47 -53.71
CA PRO A 405 -1.63 -1.40 -53.66
C PRO A 405 -0.22 -1.96 -53.92
N PRO A 406 0.71 -1.13 -54.45
CA PRO A 406 2.04 -1.60 -54.84
C PRO A 406 2.90 -1.91 -53.62
N LYS A 407 3.68 -2.97 -53.76
CA LYS A 407 4.64 -3.52 -52.80
C LYS A 407 5.75 -2.48 -52.55
N ARG A 408 5.75 -1.89 -51.36
CA ARG A 408 6.86 -1.04 -50.90
C ARG A 408 7.81 -1.89 -50.06
N GLU A 409 9.01 -2.09 -50.59
CA GLU A 409 10.09 -2.72 -49.83
C GLU A 409 10.41 -1.92 -48.58
N ARG A 410 10.19 -2.50 -47.43
CA ARG A 410 10.70 -1.99 -46.15
C ARG A 410 11.99 -2.74 -45.83
N LYS A 411 13.07 -1.96 -45.69
CA LYS A 411 14.32 -2.44 -45.11
C LYS A 411 14.03 -3.02 -43.71
N SER A 412 14.48 -4.26 -43.52
CA SER A 412 14.49 -4.94 -42.24
C SER A 412 15.49 -4.21 -41.30
N GLY A 413 14.94 -3.47 -40.32
CA GLY A 413 15.69 -3.13 -39.12
C GLY A 413 15.47 -4.30 -38.18
N GLY A 414 16.52 -5.06 -37.89
CA GLY A 414 16.49 -6.18 -36.96
C GLY A 414 16.19 -5.70 -35.56
N GLY A 415 15.06 -6.11 -35.02
CA GLY A 415 14.84 -6.22 -33.58
C GLY A 415 15.24 -7.63 -33.20
N GLU A 416 16.37 -7.77 -32.54
CA GLU A 416 16.84 -9.03 -31.98
C GLU A 416 15.75 -9.55 -31.03
N GLY A 417 15.29 -10.77 -31.27
CA GLY A 417 14.49 -11.51 -30.31
C GLY A 417 15.29 -11.61 -29.02
N ALA A 418 14.67 -11.25 -27.89
CA ALA A 418 15.30 -11.40 -26.57
C ALA A 418 15.73 -12.87 -26.45
N SER A 419 17.04 -13.12 -26.33
CA SER A 419 17.59 -14.43 -26.05
C SER A 419 17.01 -14.90 -24.70
N SER A 420 16.86 -16.22 -24.53
CA SER A 420 16.42 -16.80 -23.23
C SER A 420 17.33 -16.44 -22.06
N GLU A 421 18.45 -15.75 -22.32
CA GLU A 421 19.49 -15.31 -21.39
C GLU A 421 19.28 -13.88 -20.89
N ALA A 422 18.52 -13.07 -21.60
CA ALA A 422 18.25 -11.68 -21.20
C ALA A 422 17.17 -11.62 -20.10
N LEU A 423 17.45 -10.88 -19.04
CA LEU A 423 16.51 -10.52 -17.99
C LEU A 423 15.94 -9.13 -18.27
N PRO A 424 14.72 -9.03 -18.83
CA PRO A 424 14.08 -7.75 -19.07
C PRO A 424 13.45 -7.17 -17.79
N SER A 425 13.37 -5.83 -17.71
CA SER A 425 12.61 -5.17 -16.65
C SER A 425 11.11 -5.47 -16.83
N PRO A 426 10.44 -5.99 -15.80
CA PRO A 426 8.98 -6.21 -15.86
C PRO A 426 8.18 -4.90 -15.71
N LEU A 427 8.82 -3.80 -15.31
CA LEU A 427 8.16 -2.54 -14.99
C LEU A 427 9.06 -1.33 -15.29
N GLN A 428 8.46 -0.16 -15.39
CA GLN A 428 9.17 1.12 -15.47
C GLN A 428 9.41 1.67 -14.06
N GLY A 429 10.61 2.23 -13.81
CA GLY A 429 10.95 2.81 -12.51
C GLY A 429 12.38 3.31 -12.47
N THR A 430 12.89 3.52 -11.25
CA THR A 430 14.28 3.89 -10.99
C THR A 430 15.00 2.74 -10.29
N VAL A 431 16.18 2.37 -10.75
CA VAL A 431 16.99 1.33 -10.09
C VAL A 431 17.44 1.84 -8.73
N PHE A 432 16.89 1.24 -7.69
CA PHE A 432 17.15 1.62 -6.30
C PHE A 432 18.45 1.03 -5.76
N ARG A 433 18.68 -0.25 -6.06
CA ARG A 433 19.85 -0.99 -5.63
C ARG A 433 20.21 -2.08 -6.65
N VAL A 434 21.49 -2.28 -6.86
CA VAL A 434 22.02 -3.41 -7.63
C VAL A 434 22.69 -4.39 -6.66
N ALA A 435 22.21 -5.64 -6.64
CA ALA A 435 22.64 -6.65 -5.66
C ALA A 435 23.78 -7.55 -6.17
N VAL A 436 24.09 -7.52 -7.48
CA VAL A 436 25.08 -8.39 -8.11
C VAL A 436 26.06 -7.58 -8.95
N GLU A 437 27.25 -8.12 -9.17
CA GLU A 437 28.25 -7.55 -10.08
C GLU A 437 28.32 -8.37 -11.38
N ARG A 438 28.81 -7.72 -12.44
CA ARG A 438 29.10 -8.43 -13.67
C ARG A 438 30.14 -9.53 -13.41
N GLY A 439 29.84 -10.75 -13.82
CA GLY A 439 30.66 -11.94 -13.61
C GLY A 439 30.27 -12.79 -12.41
N ALA A 440 29.29 -12.34 -11.58
CA ALA A 440 28.78 -13.12 -10.46
C ALA A 440 28.04 -14.37 -10.94
N GLU A 441 28.12 -15.45 -10.18
CA GLU A 441 27.27 -16.63 -10.34
C GLU A 441 26.01 -16.44 -9.52
N VAL A 442 24.85 -16.73 -10.11
CA VAL A 442 23.54 -16.58 -9.48
C VAL A 442 22.71 -17.85 -9.67
N SER A 443 21.88 -18.17 -8.70
CA SER A 443 20.85 -19.20 -8.81
C SER A 443 19.53 -18.58 -9.22
N GLU A 444 18.64 -19.36 -9.82
CA GLU A 444 17.27 -18.92 -10.09
C GLU A 444 16.61 -18.45 -8.78
N GLY A 445 16.07 -17.24 -8.79
CA GLY A 445 15.47 -16.60 -7.62
C GLY A 445 16.40 -15.68 -6.83
N ASP A 446 17.71 -15.64 -7.12
CA ASP A 446 18.64 -14.71 -6.47
C ASP A 446 18.35 -13.26 -6.90
N LEU A 447 18.49 -12.32 -5.96
CA LEU A 447 18.23 -10.91 -6.18
C LEU A 447 19.27 -10.30 -7.13
N ILE A 448 18.85 -9.73 -8.25
CA ILE A 448 19.68 -9.01 -9.21
C ILE A 448 19.71 -7.51 -8.93
N CYS A 449 18.55 -6.89 -8.83
CA CYS A 449 18.42 -5.48 -8.49
C CYS A 449 17.05 -5.21 -7.86
N VAL A 450 16.91 -4.01 -7.28
CA VAL A 450 15.64 -3.49 -6.78
C VAL A 450 15.27 -2.26 -7.61
N ILE A 451 14.05 -2.23 -8.15
CA ILE A 451 13.52 -1.09 -8.90
C ILE A 451 12.44 -0.43 -8.08
N GLU A 452 12.59 0.86 -7.81
CA GLU A 452 11.54 1.68 -7.21
C GLU A 452 10.56 2.12 -8.30
N ALA A 453 9.30 1.74 -8.15
CA ALA A 453 8.18 2.19 -8.98
C ALA A 453 6.96 2.41 -8.10
N MET A 454 6.21 3.49 -8.32
CA MET A 454 4.98 3.83 -7.58
C MET A 454 5.23 3.86 -6.05
N LYS A 455 6.36 4.42 -5.61
CA LYS A 455 6.82 4.47 -4.20
C LYS A 455 7.04 3.09 -3.55
N MET A 456 7.15 2.04 -4.35
CA MET A 456 7.38 0.67 -3.89
C MET A 456 8.69 0.13 -4.43
N GLU A 457 9.38 -0.63 -3.61
CA GLU A 457 10.59 -1.36 -3.98
C GLU A 457 10.21 -2.73 -4.54
N ASN A 458 10.57 -2.97 -5.80
CA ASN A 458 10.30 -4.22 -6.49
C ASN A 458 11.60 -4.99 -6.71
N GLU A 459 11.70 -6.15 -6.10
CA GLU A 459 12.85 -7.04 -6.27
C GLU A 459 12.79 -7.73 -7.62
N ILE A 460 13.84 -7.55 -8.39
CA ILE A 460 14.05 -8.25 -9.67
C ILE A 460 15.04 -9.38 -9.41
N VAL A 461 14.57 -10.60 -9.60
CA VAL A 461 15.35 -11.81 -9.31
C VAL A 461 15.80 -12.50 -10.60
N ALA A 462 16.85 -13.29 -10.51
CA ALA A 462 17.36 -14.11 -11.60
C ALA A 462 16.26 -15.07 -12.09
N HIS A 463 15.99 -15.08 -13.39
CA HIS A 463 14.99 -15.97 -14.01
C HIS A 463 15.54 -17.36 -14.33
N ARG A 464 16.85 -17.54 -14.17
CA ARG A 464 17.58 -18.80 -14.33
C ARG A 464 18.88 -18.77 -13.53
N SER A 465 19.42 -19.95 -13.24
CA SER A 465 20.78 -20.06 -12.70
C SER A 465 21.81 -19.89 -13.81
N GLY A 466 22.94 -19.25 -13.51
CA GLY A 466 24.03 -19.02 -14.44
C GLY A 466 24.94 -17.88 -14.04
N ARG A 467 25.74 -17.39 -14.97
CA ARG A 467 26.68 -16.29 -14.74
C ARG A 467 26.19 -14.98 -15.36
N VAL A 468 26.24 -13.90 -14.62
CA VAL A 468 25.88 -12.56 -15.13
C VAL A 468 26.96 -12.06 -16.09
N THR A 469 26.74 -12.22 -17.39
CA THR A 469 27.70 -11.82 -18.44
C THR A 469 27.61 -10.34 -18.79
N ALA A 470 26.42 -9.76 -18.67
CA ALA A 470 26.19 -8.33 -18.81
C ALA A 470 25.25 -7.82 -17.70
N LEU A 471 25.53 -6.61 -17.20
CA LEU A 471 24.71 -5.89 -16.23
C LEU A 471 24.54 -4.46 -16.78
N ASN A 472 23.32 -4.14 -17.23
CA ASN A 472 23.04 -2.91 -17.98
C ASN A 472 22.33 -1.85 -17.11
N VAL A 473 22.39 -2.02 -15.80
CA VAL A 473 21.73 -1.13 -14.83
C VAL A 473 22.75 -0.60 -13.82
N ALA A 474 22.49 0.61 -13.37
CA ALA A 474 23.22 1.26 -12.29
C ALA A 474 22.23 1.87 -11.30
N GLU A 475 22.61 1.99 -10.03
CA GLU A 475 21.79 2.65 -9.03
C GLU A 475 21.48 4.11 -9.44
N GLY A 476 20.21 4.50 -9.31
CA GLY A 476 19.69 5.79 -9.74
C GLY A 476 19.33 5.89 -11.23
N ALA A 477 19.56 4.86 -12.04
CA ALA A 477 19.19 4.86 -13.45
C ALA A 477 17.68 4.64 -13.63
N ALA A 478 17.06 5.38 -14.55
CA ALA A 478 15.70 5.12 -14.98
C ALA A 478 15.68 3.93 -15.95
N VAL A 479 14.68 3.04 -15.80
CA VAL A 479 14.46 1.89 -16.66
C VAL A 479 13.01 1.85 -17.11
N SER A 480 12.79 1.38 -18.34
CA SER A 480 11.47 1.14 -18.91
C SER A 480 11.13 -0.35 -18.90
N SER A 481 9.83 -0.67 -18.92
CA SER A 481 9.39 -2.07 -19.06
C SER A 481 9.92 -2.64 -20.37
N GLY A 482 10.60 -3.79 -20.29
CA GLY A 482 11.24 -4.48 -21.43
C GLY A 482 12.73 -4.14 -21.61
N ASP A 483 13.29 -3.13 -20.92
CA ASP A 483 14.72 -2.87 -20.95
C ASP A 483 15.50 -4.07 -20.38
N VAL A 484 16.58 -4.47 -21.04
CA VAL A 484 17.40 -5.59 -20.58
C VAL A 484 18.28 -5.14 -19.40
N LEU A 485 17.97 -5.66 -18.21
CA LEU A 485 18.66 -5.33 -16.96
C LEU A 485 19.98 -6.10 -16.83
N ALA A 486 19.95 -7.39 -17.14
CA ALA A 486 21.11 -8.29 -17.07
C ALA A 486 21.00 -9.37 -18.14
N VAL A 487 22.14 -9.99 -18.45
CA VAL A 487 22.21 -11.22 -19.28
C VAL A 487 22.83 -12.31 -18.40
N ILE A 488 22.14 -13.45 -18.27
CA ILE A 488 22.54 -14.58 -17.42
C ILE A 488 22.71 -15.79 -18.34
N GLU A 489 23.96 -16.26 -18.49
CA GLU A 489 24.35 -17.40 -19.30
C GLU A 489 24.64 -18.65 -18.48
#